data_36ab02cd7d8172a50ca152ad15d8249f
#
_entry.id   36ab02cd7d8172a50ca152ad15d8249f
#
_cell.length_a   1.000
_cell.length_b   1.000
_cell.length_c   1.000
_cell.angle_alpha   90.00
_cell.angle_beta   90.00
_cell.angle_gamma   90.00
#
_symmetry.space_group_name_H-M   'P 1'
#
loop_
_entity.id
_entity.type
_entity.pdbx_description
1 polymer ?
#
loop_
_entity_poly.entity_id
_entity_poly.type
_entity_poly.pdbx_seq_one_letter_code
_entity_poly.pdbx_strand_id
1 'polypeptide(L)'
;MSKTINRNRRYFLATMVKTIAATQLGMLACTKQHATPATAKLPIEGKLPSLVGAIAWLNSQPLTVDGLRGKVVLINFWTYTCINWLRQLPYVRAWAEKYKDQGLTVIGVHTPEFEFEKNIDNVRRASTEMRVDYPIAVDNDYAVWRAFGNHYWPALYFIDTQGRIRHHQFGEGEYEQSERVIQQLLSESGTNRVGQEMVEVGARGFEAAADWSSLKSPENYLGYERTENFASPGGAVLNKPRLYTAPVQLKRNQWALSGDWTIGRQAIVLNKSGGRIAYRFHARDLHLVMGPAERGTSVRFRVLVDGQPAVAARGLDVDVRGEGTTTEQRLYQLIRQPKPITDQQFEIEFLDSGVEAFAFTFG
;
A
#
# COMPACT_ATOMS: atom_id res chain seq x y z
N MET A 1 -15.38 -20.32 -8.00
CA MET A 1 -14.49 -20.63 -6.86
C MET A 1 -13.82 -19.33 -6.38
N SER A 2 -14.54 -18.39 -5.78
CA SER A 2 -13.96 -17.07 -5.38
C SER A 2 -14.56 -16.51 -4.08
N LYS A 3 -15.04 -17.34 -3.17
CA LYS A 3 -15.67 -16.86 -1.92
C LYS A 3 -14.78 -16.94 -0.66
N THR A 4 -13.54 -17.41 -0.78
CA THR A 4 -12.70 -17.71 0.40
C THR A 4 -11.64 -16.64 0.72
N ILE A 5 -11.35 -15.70 -0.19
CA ILE A 5 -10.26 -14.73 -0.03
C ILE A 5 -10.63 -13.55 0.90
N ASN A 6 -11.92 -13.29 1.09
CA ASN A 6 -12.39 -12.04 1.73
C ASN A 6 -12.59 -12.10 3.26
N ARG A 7 -12.39 -13.25 3.92
CA ARG A 7 -12.68 -13.41 5.36
C ARG A 7 -11.52 -13.11 6.31
N ASN A 8 -10.28 -13.16 5.85
CA ASN A 8 -9.10 -13.07 6.73
C ASN A 8 -8.52 -11.66 6.92
N ARG A 9 -8.98 -10.65 6.18
CA ARG A 9 -8.51 -9.24 6.34
C ARG A 9 -9.04 -8.53 7.59
N ARG A 10 -10.04 -9.08 8.28
CA ARG A 10 -10.75 -8.38 9.38
C ARG A 10 -10.15 -8.55 10.78
N TYR A 11 -9.12 -9.34 11.00
CA TYR A 11 -8.69 -9.75 12.36
C TYR A 11 -7.37 -9.16 12.86
N PHE A 12 -6.68 -8.31 12.11
CA PHE A 12 -5.37 -7.78 12.54
C PHE A 12 -5.40 -6.46 13.34
N LEU A 13 -6.56 -5.89 13.64
CA LEU A 13 -6.67 -4.63 14.40
C LEU A 13 -7.03 -4.80 15.89
N ALA A 14 -7.07 -5.98 16.43
CA ALA A 14 -7.49 -6.18 17.82
C ALA A 14 -6.77 -7.34 18.49
N THR A 15 -5.51 -7.20 18.88
CA THR A 15 -4.97 -7.90 20.08
C THR A 15 -3.57 -7.38 20.41
N MET A 16 -3.48 -6.27 21.11
CA MET A 16 -2.35 -5.96 21.99
C MET A 16 -2.85 -5.17 23.19
N VAL A 17 -3.28 -5.87 24.25
CA VAL A 17 -3.42 -5.27 25.58
C VAL A 17 -3.08 -6.31 26.64
N LYS A 18 -2.01 -5.98 27.40
CA LYS A 18 -1.72 -6.34 28.80
C LYS A 18 -1.16 -7.70 29.15
N THR A 19 0.08 -7.69 29.67
CA THR A 19 0.29 -8.15 31.06
C THR A 19 1.52 -7.44 31.65
N ILE A 20 1.29 -6.54 32.60
CA ILE A 20 2.33 -6.01 33.51
C ILE A 20 2.13 -6.78 34.83
N ALA A 21 3.15 -7.48 35.26
CA ALA A 21 3.25 -7.96 36.65
C ALA A 21 4.62 -7.54 37.19
N ALA A 22 4.57 -6.66 38.17
CA ALA A 22 5.73 -6.17 38.92
C ALA A 22 6.12 -7.20 39.99
N THR A 23 7.42 -7.45 40.14
CA THR A 23 8.00 -7.90 41.41
C THR A 23 9.39 -7.28 41.58
N GLN A 24 9.54 -6.52 42.67
CA GLN A 24 10.79 -5.95 43.18
C GLN A 24 11.54 -6.98 44.01
N LEU A 25 12.82 -6.78 44.09
CA LEU A 25 13.86 -6.94 45.12
C LEU A 25 15.02 -7.85 44.76
N GLY A 26 16.23 -7.30 44.93
CA GLY A 26 17.46 -8.03 45.09
C GLY A 26 18.69 -7.34 44.50
N MET A 27 19.28 -6.35 45.19
CA MET A 27 20.62 -5.85 44.85
C MET A 27 21.67 -6.93 45.20
N LEU A 28 22.41 -7.36 44.22
CA LEU A 28 23.76 -7.93 44.40
C LEU A 28 24.62 -7.49 43.21
N ALA A 29 25.63 -6.66 43.52
CA ALA A 29 26.60 -6.22 42.56
C ALA A 29 27.47 -7.41 42.12
N CYS A 30 27.24 -7.85 40.86
CA CYS A 30 28.22 -8.65 40.13
C CYS A 30 28.53 -7.92 38.84
N THR A 31 29.80 -7.62 38.62
CA THR A 31 30.38 -7.16 37.37
C THR A 31 30.03 -8.14 36.28
N LYS A 32 28.92 -7.89 35.54
CA LYS A 32 28.60 -8.67 34.36
C LYS A 32 29.36 -8.12 33.15
N GLN A 33 30.32 -8.89 32.69
CA GLN A 33 30.74 -8.80 31.30
C GLN A 33 29.49 -8.79 30.45
N HIS A 34 29.31 -7.78 29.62
CA HIS A 34 28.24 -7.68 28.63
C HIS A 34 28.54 -8.75 27.56
N ALA A 35 28.09 -9.97 27.80
CA ALA A 35 27.90 -10.92 26.70
C ALA A 35 26.79 -10.34 25.83
N THR A 36 27.10 -9.94 24.61
CA THR A 36 26.13 -9.62 23.57
C THR A 36 25.15 -10.79 23.51
N PRO A 37 23.83 -10.59 23.67
CA PRO A 37 22.90 -11.71 23.57
C PRO A 37 23.07 -12.34 22.18
N ALA A 38 23.40 -13.65 22.15
CA ALA A 38 23.44 -14.40 20.90
C ALA A 38 22.09 -14.22 20.23
N THR A 39 22.07 -13.58 19.06
CA THR A 39 20.85 -13.40 18.27
C THR A 39 20.26 -14.77 18.00
N ALA A 40 19.03 -14.99 18.44
CA ALA A 40 18.35 -16.27 18.22
C ALA A 40 18.33 -16.57 16.71
N LYS A 41 18.66 -17.80 16.35
CA LYS A 41 18.69 -18.21 14.94
C LYS A 41 17.29 -18.11 14.35
N LEU A 42 17.13 -17.37 13.24
CA LEU A 42 15.86 -17.25 12.54
C LEU A 42 15.34 -18.63 12.09
N PRO A 43 14.03 -18.90 12.18
CA PRO A 43 13.44 -20.15 11.72
C PRO A 43 13.62 -20.32 10.20
N ILE A 44 13.34 -21.52 9.70
CA ILE A 44 13.17 -21.79 8.27
C ILE A 44 11.67 -21.92 8.02
N GLU A 45 11.11 -20.98 7.28
CA GLU A 45 9.67 -20.93 6.96
C GLU A 45 9.34 -21.59 5.62
N GLY A 46 10.34 -21.80 4.77
CA GLY A 46 10.17 -22.40 3.45
C GLY A 46 11.42 -22.30 2.58
N LYS A 47 11.23 -22.53 1.30
CA LYS A 47 12.26 -22.33 0.25
C LYS A 47 11.78 -21.25 -0.71
N LEU A 48 12.74 -20.50 -1.29
CA LEU A 48 12.48 -19.55 -2.36
C LEU A 48 11.79 -20.25 -3.54
N PRO A 49 10.53 -19.88 -3.85
CA PRO A 49 9.81 -20.42 -5.00
C PRO A 49 10.39 -19.90 -6.31
N SER A 50 9.96 -20.53 -7.43
CA SER A 50 10.35 -20.09 -8.76
C SER A 50 9.79 -18.70 -9.08
N LEU A 51 10.59 -17.87 -9.75
CA LEU A 51 10.19 -16.58 -10.31
C LEU A 51 9.83 -16.66 -11.81
N VAL A 52 9.81 -17.85 -12.40
CA VAL A 52 9.58 -18.09 -13.84
C VAL A 52 8.21 -17.62 -14.31
N GLY A 53 7.24 -17.47 -13.41
CA GLY A 53 5.92 -16.95 -13.74
C GLY A 53 5.82 -15.44 -14.02
N ALA A 54 6.91 -14.68 -13.81
CA ALA A 54 6.95 -13.27 -14.19
C ALA A 54 6.91 -13.12 -15.72
N ILE A 55 5.96 -12.33 -16.23
CA ILE A 55 5.77 -12.14 -17.68
C ILE A 55 6.78 -11.18 -18.31
N ALA A 56 7.39 -10.34 -17.49
CA ALA A 56 8.43 -9.38 -17.88
C ALA A 56 9.31 -9.02 -16.68
N TRP A 57 10.46 -8.42 -16.98
CA TRP A 57 11.36 -7.87 -15.98
C TRP A 57 11.70 -6.42 -16.32
N LEU A 58 11.76 -5.56 -15.30
CA LEU A 58 12.25 -4.19 -15.42
C LEU A 58 13.53 -4.05 -14.58
N ASN A 59 14.40 -3.14 -14.96
CA ASN A 59 15.67 -2.82 -14.30
C ASN A 59 16.69 -3.99 -14.25
N SER A 60 16.39 -5.14 -14.83
CA SER A 60 17.32 -6.27 -14.95
C SER A 60 16.89 -7.26 -16.03
N GLN A 61 17.81 -8.16 -16.40
CA GLN A 61 17.45 -9.41 -17.06
C GLN A 61 16.68 -10.33 -16.09
N PRO A 62 15.94 -11.34 -16.60
CA PRO A 62 15.26 -12.31 -15.75
C PRO A 62 16.19 -12.97 -14.73
N LEU A 63 15.80 -12.94 -13.45
CA LEU A 63 16.53 -13.57 -12.37
C LEU A 63 15.99 -14.99 -12.10
N THR A 64 16.88 -15.92 -11.81
CA THR A 64 16.54 -17.31 -11.50
C THR A 64 16.92 -17.65 -10.08
N VAL A 65 16.25 -18.65 -9.49
CA VAL A 65 16.57 -19.15 -8.15
C VAL A 65 18.05 -19.57 -8.04
N ASP A 66 18.57 -20.24 -9.07
CA ASP A 66 19.99 -20.65 -9.07
C ASP A 66 20.95 -19.46 -9.17
N GLY A 67 20.62 -18.43 -9.95
CA GLY A 67 21.40 -17.19 -10.04
C GLY A 67 21.39 -16.35 -8.77
N LEU A 68 20.45 -16.62 -7.85
CA LEU A 68 20.33 -15.96 -6.56
C LEU A 68 21.04 -16.72 -5.41
N ARG A 69 21.57 -17.93 -5.65
CA ARG A 69 22.32 -18.66 -4.64
C ARG A 69 23.56 -17.87 -4.20
N GLY A 70 23.87 -17.95 -2.92
CA GLY A 70 24.97 -17.19 -2.33
C GLY A 70 24.65 -15.73 -2.01
N LYS A 71 23.45 -15.25 -2.33
CA LYS A 71 22.98 -13.89 -2.00
C LYS A 71 21.90 -13.93 -0.93
N VAL A 72 21.85 -12.90 -0.10
CA VAL A 72 20.68 -12.61 0.72
C VAL A 72 19.66 -11.92 -0.19
N VAL A 73 18.42 -12.40 -0.23
CA VAL A 73 17.39 -11.88 -1.13
C VAL A 73 16.20 -11.34 -0.33
N LEU A 74 15.76 -10.14 -0.67
CA LEU A 74 14.52 -9.56 -0.19
C LEU A 74 13.51 -9.51 -1.35
N ILE A 75 12.43 -10.28 -1.23
CA ILE A 75 11.29 -10.19 -2.15
C ILE A 75 10.28 -9.22 -1.57
N ASN A 76 9.89 -8.20 -2.35
CA ASN A 76 8.89 -7.22 -2.00
C ASN A 76 7.71 -7.31 -2.98
N PHE A 77 6.57 -7.84 -2.52
CA PHE A 77 5.32 -7.80 -3.28
C PHE A 77 4.67 -6.43 -3.19
N TRP A 78 4.27 -5.88 -4.33
CA TRP A 78 3.77 -4.52 -4.41
C TRP A 78 2.83 -4.27 -5.58
N THR A 79 2.07 -3.18 -5.49
CA THR A 79 1.44 -2.50 -6.61
C THR A 79 1.51 -0.99 -6.38
N TYR A 80 1.59 -0.21 -7.45
CA TYR A 80 1.91 1.21 -7.34
C TYR A 80 0.78 2.10 -6.80
N THR A 81 -0.46 1.59 -6.69
CA THR A 81 -1.57 2.31 -6.06
C THR A 81 -1.79 1.96 -4.60
N CYS A 82 -1.03 0.99 -4.04
CA CYS A 82 -1.17 0.58 -2.66
C CYS A 82 -0.52 1.59 -1.71
N ILE A 83 -1.31 2.34 -0.93
CA ILE A 83 -0.79 3.34 0.02
C ILE A 83 0.12 2.72 1.07
N ASN A 84 -0.18 1.50 1.54
CA ASN A 84 0.63 0.82 2.54
C ASN A 84 2.03 0.47 1.98
N TRP A 85 2.10 0.11 0.69
CA TRP A 85 3.38 -0.09 0.01
C TRP A 85 4.13 1.23 -0.20
N LEU A 86 3.44 2.30 -0.58
CA LEU A 86 4.07 3.63 -0.74
C LEU A 86 4.76 4.09 0.55
N ARG A 87 4.18 3.79 1.73
CA ARG A 87 4.79 4.08 3.02
C ARG A 87 5.97 3.15 3.38
N GLN A 88 5.98 1.93 2.86
CA GLN A 88 7.09 0.98 3.02
C GLN A 88 8.26 1.31 2.08
N LEU A 89 7.98 1.85 0.89
CA LEU A 89 8.95 2.05 -0.19
C LEU A 89 10.23 2.80 0.21
N PRO A 90 10.19 3.89 1.02
CA PRO A 90 11.41 4.59 1.44
C PRO A 90 12.41 3.68 2.16
N TYR A 91 11.92 2.76 2.97
CA TYR A 91 12.75 1.78 3.68
C TYR A 91 13.34 0.75 2.73
N VAL A 92 12.54 0.20 1.83
CA VAL A 92 13.00 -0.79 0.85
C VAL A 92 14.08 -0.18 -0.07
N ARG A 93 13.91 1.06 -0.53
CA ARG A 93 14.92 1.80 -1.29
C ARG A 93 16.21 1.99 -0.48
N ALA A 94 16.09 2.43 0.77
CA ALA A 94 17.22 2.65 1.63
C ALA A 94 17.98 1.35 1.93
N TRP A 95 17.30 0.23 2.15
CA TRP A 95 17.94 -1.08 2.33
C TRP A 95 18.61 -1.56 1.04
N ALA A 96 17.94 -1.39 -0.12
CA ALA A 96 18.52 -1.74 -1.40
C ALA A 96 19.84 -1.01 -1.64
N GLU A 97 19.89 0.29 -1.36
CA GLU A 97 21.11 1.09 -1.51
C GLU A 97 22.18 0.76 -0.48
N LYS A 98 21.82 0.69 0.79
CA LYS A 98 22.76 0.46 1.90
C LYS A 98 23.46 -0.89 1.85
N TYR A 99 22.75 -1.94 1.45
CA TYR A 99 23.24 -3.31 1.55
C TYR A 99 23.59 -3.97 0.21
N LYS A 100 23.46 -3.27 -0.93
CA LYS A 100 23.78 -3.82 -2.27
C LYS A 100 25.19 -4.41 -2.36
N ASP A 101 26.18 -3.67 -1.86
CA ASP A 101 27.59 -4.08 -1.90
C ASP A 101 27.95 -5.09 -0.77
N GLN A 102 27.00 -5.37 0.13
CA GLN A 102 27.14 -6.33 1.21
C GLN A 102 26.47 -7.67 0.91
N GLY A 103 25.90 -7.83 -0.31
CA GLY A 103 25.31 -9.09 -0.77
C GLY A 103 23.79 -9.18 -0.66
N LEU A 104 23.10 -8.07 -0.38
CA LEU A 104 21.63 -8.00 -0.49
C LEU A 104 21.21 -7.80 -1.94
N THR A 105 20.27 -8.60 -2.40
CA THR A 105 19.52 -8.38 -3.66
C THR A 105 18.06 -8.16 -3.33
N VAL A 106 17.54 -6.98 -3.64
CA VAL A 106 16.11 -6.69 -3.54
C VAL A 106 15.45 -6.99 -4.88
N ILE A 107 14.30 -7.64 -4.86
CA ILE A 107 13.46 -7.92 -6.03
C ILE A 107 12.03 -7.49 -5.70
N GLY A 108 11.52 -6.51 -6.44
CA GLY A 108 10.11 -6.16 -6.41
C GLY A 108 9.29 -7.13 -7.27
N VAL A 109 8.24 -7.68 -6.73
CA VAL A 109 7.25 -8.45 -7.49
C VAL A 109 6.00 -7.59 -7.62
N HIS A 110 5.82 -6.98 -8.79
CA HIS A 110 4.64 -6.18 -9.08
C HIS A 110 3.49 -7.12 -9.46
N THR A 111 2.51 -7.23 -8.56
CA THR A 111 1.29 -8.02 -8.79
C THR A 111 0.11 -7.07 -8.78
N PRO A 112 -0.66 -6.93 -9.88
CA PRO A 112 -1.70 -5.92 -10.03
C PRO A 112 -2.89 -6.15 -9.10
N GLU A 113 -3.43 -5.11 -8.49
CA GLU A 113 -4.69 -5.16 -7.77
C GLU A 113 -5.88 -4.81 -8.69
N PHE A 114 -5.66 -3.88 -9.61
CA PHE A 114 -6.63 -3.43 -10.61
C PHE A 114 -6.19 -3.77 -12.04
N GLU A 115 -7.15 -3.84 -12.97
CA GLU A 115 -6.87 -4.22 -14.36
C GLU A 115 -5.87 -3.26 -15.04
N PHE A 116 -5.96 -1.95 -14.79
CA PHE A 116 -5.05 -0.96 -15.39
C PHE A 116 -3.58 -1.10 -14.92
N GLU A 117 -3.35 -1.74 -13.79
CA GLU A 117 -2.01 -2.01 -13.26
C GLU A 117 -1.28 -3.12 -14.02
N LYS A 118 -2.00 -3.90 -14.85
CA LYS A 118 -1.39 -4.89 -15.74
C LYS A 118 -0.62 -4.27 -16.90
N ASN A 119 -0.89 -3.01 -17.23
CA ASN A 119 -0.20 -2.33 -18.32
C ASN A 119 1.26 -2.05 -17.91
N ILE A 120 2.19 -2.68 -18.63
CA ILE A 120 3.63 -2.59 -18.33
C ILE A 120 4.18 -1.17 -18.44
N ASP A 121 3.61 -0.32 -19.29
CA ASP A 121 4.04 1.08 -19.41
C ASP A 121 3.64 1.89 -18.18
N ASN A 122 2.48 1.57 -17.58
CA ASN A 122 2.08 2.17 -16.30
C ASN A 122 3.02 1.73 -15.17
N VAL A 123 3.39 0.44 -15.12
CA VAL A 123 4.36 -0.07 -14.13
C VAL A 123 5.73 0.58 -14.32
N ARG A 124 6.22 0.69 -15.56
CA ARG A 124 7.51 1.33 -15.88
C ARG A 124 7.53 2.80 -15.48
N ARG A 125 6.48 3.55 -15.83
CA ARG A 125 6.33 4.95 -15.43
C ARG A 125 6.33 5.08 -13.91
N ALA A 126 5.47 4.34 -13.22
CA ALA A 126 5.36 4.38 -11.78
C ALA A 126 6.68 4.01 -11.09
N SER A 127 7.40 2.98 -11.57
CA SER A 127 8.70 2.61 -11.01
C SER A 127 9.73 3.72 -11.16
N THR A 128 9.75 4.42 -12.30
CA THR A 128 10.65 5.56 -12.55
C THR A 128 10.31 6.74 -11.63
N GLU A 129 9.05 7.16 -11.58
CA GLU A 129 8.58 8.28 -10.75
C GLU A 129 8.83 8.04 -9.25
N MET A 130 8.65 6.80 -8.80
CA MET A 130 8.84 6.35 -7.42
C MET A 130 10.29 5.93 -7.12
N ARG A 131 11.21 6.04 -8.07
CA ARG A 131 12.62 5.68 -7.93
C ARG A 131 12.82 4.25 -7.42
N VAL A 132 12.14 3.30 -8.06
CA VAL A 132 12.34 1.87 -7.83
C VAL A 132 13.39 1.37 -8.81
N ASP A 133 14.66 1.40 -8.39
CA ASP A 133 15.81 1.09 -9.25
C ASP A 133 16.28 -0.37 -9.17
N TYR A 134 15.77 -1.13 -8.20
CA TYR A 134 16.06 -2.55 -8.07
C TYR A 134 15.25 -3.39 -9.07
N PRO A 135 15.65 -4.66 -9.35
CA PRO A 135 14.95 -5.57 -10.25
C PRO A 135 13.45 -5.71 -9.94
N ILE A 136 12.61 -5.68 -10.97
CA ILE A 136 11.16 -5.85 -10.85
C ILE A 136 10.70 -7.01 -11.72
N ALA A 137 10.09 -8.01 -11.10
CA ALA A 137 9.35 -9.07 -11.76
C ALA A 137 7.88 -8.64 -11.93
N VAL A 138 7.37 -8.61 -13.17
CA VAL A 138 5.97 -8.26 -13.47
C VAL A 138 5.13 -9.53 -13.43
N ASP A 139 4.24 -9.65 -12.44
CA ASP A 139 3.46 -10.87 -12.12
C ASP A 139 1.96 -10.68 -12.41
N ASN A 140 1.62 -10.25 -13.63
CA ASN A 140 0.23 -9.96 -14.02
C ASN A 140 -0.71 -11.16 -13.86
N ASP A 141 -0.19 -12.38 -13.97
CA ASP A 141 -0.95 -13.61 -13.86
C ASP A 141 -0.97 -14.19 -12.45
N TYR A 142 -0.39 -13.49 -11.48
CA TYR A 142 -0.28 -13.95 -10.07
C TYR A 142 0.46 -15.28 -9.91
N ALA A 143 1.34 -15.64 -10.83
CA ALA A 143 2.04 -16.93 -10.78
C ALA A 143 3.09 -16.96 -9.67
N VAL A 144 3.87 -15.88 -9.55
CA VAL A 144 4.86 -15.72 -8.45
C VAL A 144 4.14 -15.53 -7.12
N TRP A 145 3.08 -14.71 -7.10
CA TRP A 145 2.21 -14.50 -5.94
C TRP A 145 1.70 -15.83 -5.35
N ARG A 146 1.13 -16.68 -6.21
CA ARG A 146 0.63 -18.00 -5.78
C ARG A 146 1.74 -18.95 -5.34
N ALA A 147 2.89 -18.89 -6.00
CA ALA A 147 4.05 -19.73 -5.64
C ALA A 147 4.56 -19.42 -4.22
N PHE A 148 4.49 -18.16 -3.78
CA PHE A 148 4.79 -17.75 -2.40
C PHE A 148 3.63 -17.98 -1.43
N GLY A 149 2.44 -18.37 -1.89
CA GLY A 149 1.24 -18.38 -1.06
C GLY A 149 0.91 -17.00 -0.50
N ASN A 150 1.25 -15.92 -1.24
CA ASN A 150 1.05 -14.57 -0.78
C ASN A 150 -0.43 -14.16 -0.81
N HIS A 151 -0.83 -13.26 0.11
CA HIS A 151 -2.21 -12.76 0.22
C HIS A 151 -2.28 -11.26 0.52
N TYR A 152 -1.13 -10.55 0.58
CA TYR A 152 -1.05 -9.19 1.10
C TYR A 152 -0.21 -8.27 0.21
N TRP A 153 -0.64 -7.02 0.09
CA TRP A 153 0.17 -5.90 -0.34
C TRP A 153 0.31 -4.90 0.83
N PRO A 154 1.55 -4.47 1.11
CA PRO A 154 2.80 -5.08 0.71
C PRO A 154 3.07 -6.37 1.45
N ALA A 155 4.03 -7.16 0.95
CA ALA A 155 4.59 -8.28 1.68
C ALA A 155 6.10 -8.36 1.42
N LEU A 156 6.86 -8.66 2.48
CA LEU A 156 8.31 -8.88 2.43
C LEU A 156 8.60 -10.34 2.77
N TYR A 157 9.52 -10.95 2.01
CA TYR A 157 10.08 -12.27 2.33
C TYR A 157 11.60 -12.18 2.31
N PHE A 158 12.23 -12.66 3.38
CA PHE A 158 13.67 -12.58 3.61
C PHE A 158 14.29 -13.93 3.41
N ILE A 159 15.18 -14.05 2.45
CA ILE A 159 15.76 -15.30 1.98
C ILE A 159 17.28 -15.31 2.23
N ASP A 160 17.79 -16.39 2.80
CA ASP A 160 19.22 -16.56 3.04
C ASP A 160 19.99 -17.05 1.79
N THR A 161 21.31 -17.12 1.88
CA THR A 161 22.21 -17.53 0.81
C THR A 161 21.99 -18.97 0.31
N GLN A 162 21.25 -19.79 1.06
CA GLN A 162 20.88 -21.15 0.67
C GLN A 162 19.49 -21.22 0.00
N GLY A 163 18.84 -20.07 -0.19
CA GLY A 163 17.52 -20.00 -0.79
C GLY A 163 16.40 -20.41 0.16
N ARG A 164 16.59 -20.29 1.49
CA ARG A 164 15.57 -20.57 2.49
C ARG A 164 14.89 -19.27 2.92
N ILE A 165 13.57 -19.26 2.98
CA ILE A 165 12.79 -18.18 3.58
C ILE A 165 13.00 -18.26 5.10
N ARG A 166 13.47 -17.16 5.69
CA ARG A 166 13.87 -17.10 7.11
C ARG A 166 12.97 -16.16 7.91
N HIS A 167 12.23 -15.30 7.24
CA HIS A 167 11.29 -14.38 7.82
C HIS A 167 10.36 -13.84 6.75
N HIS A 168 9.17 -13.41 7.16
CA HIS A 168 8.24 -12.62 6.32
C HIS A 168 7.59 -11.51 7.14
N GLN A 169 7.19 -10.43 6.46
CA GLN A 169 6.40 -9.34 7.03
C GLN A 169 5.24 -9.03 6.09
N PHE A 170 4.02 -9.07 6.60
CA PHE A 170 2.80 -8.72 5.86
C PHE A 170 2.28 -7.36 6.26
N GLY A 171 1.93 -6.54 5.25
CA GLY A 171 1.54 -5.16 5.47
C GLY A 171 2.72 -4.22 5.70
N GLU A 172 2.42 -2.95 6.00
CA GLU A 172 3.41 -1.94 6.37
C GLU A 172 3.77 -2.02 7.86
N GLY A 173 4.90 -1.40 8.24
CA GLY A 173 5.39 -1.40 9.63
C GLY A 173 6.56 -2.36 9.87
N GLU A 174 6.95 -2.53 11.13
CA GLU A 174 8.03 -3.41 11.61
C GLU A 174 9.37 -3.20 10.86
N TYR A 175 9.65 -1.96 10.44
CA TYR A 175 10.81 -1.65 9.59
C TYR A 175 12.14 -1.91 10.28
N GLU A 176 12.25 -1.58 11.57
CA GLU A 176 13.45 -1.86 12.37
C GLU A 176 13.70 -3.36 12.48
N GLN A 177 12.66 -4.16 12.76
CA GLN A 177 12.78 -5.61 12.83
C GLN A 177 13.18 -6.19 11.46
N SER A 178 12.57 -5.71 10.39
CA SER A 178 12.89 -6.11 9.01
C SER A 178 14.36 -5.84 8.67
N GLU A 179 14.88 -4.67 9.04
CA GLU A 179 16.29 -4.33 8.81
C GLU A 179 17.25 -5.19 9.66
N ARG A 180 16.89 -5.50 10.92
CA ARG A 180 17.67 -6.44 11.75
C ARG A 180 17.74 -7.83 11.13
N VAL A 181 16.65 -8.31 10.52
CA VAL A 181 16.65 -9.59 9.79
C VAL A 181 17.62 -9.53 8.60
N ILE A 182 17.63 -8.46 7.83
CA ILE A 182 18.61 -8.27 6.73
C ILE A 182 20.04 -8.33 7.27
N GLN A 183 20.33 -7.56 8.32
CA GLN A 183 21.65 -7.52 8.95
C GLN A 183 22.08 -8.90 9.47
N GLN A 184 21.17 -9.64 10.10
CA GLN A 184 21.44 -10.98 10.59
C GLN A 184 21.76 -11.94 9.44
N LEU A 185 20.96 -11.97 8.37
CA LEU A 185 21.18 -12.84 7.21
C LEU A 185 22.50 -12.54 6.50
N LEU A 186 22.84 -11.25 6.36
CA LEU A 186 24.13 -10.82 5.81
C LEU A 186 25.30 -11.24 6.70
N SER A 187 25.17 -11.16 8.02
CA SER A 187 26.18 -11.65 8.96
C SER A 187 26.33 -13.16 8.88
N GLU A 188 25.23 -13.92 8.78
CA GLU A 188 25.23 -15.39 8.59
C GLU A 188 25.88 -15.80 7.26
N SER A 189 25.89 -14.94 6.23
CA SER A 189 26.53 -15.18 4.94
C SER A 189 28.07 -15.03 4.97
N GLY A 190 28.63 -14.60 6.08
CA GLY A 190 30.05 -14.33 6.23
C GLY A 190 30.48 -12.93 5.78
N THR A 191 29.54 -12.02 5.56
CA THR A 191 29.85 -10.62 5.26
C THR A 191 30.48 -9.97 6.50
N ASN A 192 31.75 -9.62 6.38
CA ASN A 192 32.48 -8.93 7.44
C ASN A 192 32.00 -7.46 7.53
N ARG A 193 31.62 -7.03 8.73
CA ARG A 193 31.22 -5.65 9.06
C ARG A 193 29.88 -5.21 8.48
N VAL A 194 28.83 -5.99 8.69
CA VAL A 194 27.47 -5.47 8.53
C VAL A 194 27.21 -4.39 9.59
N GLY A 195 26.96 -3.15 9.15
CA GLY A 195 26.64 -2.04 10.07
C GLY A 195 25.36 -2.33 10.84
N GLN A 196 25.36 -2.03 12.13
CA GLN A 196 24.20 -2.27 13.01
C GLN A 196 23.26 -1.04 13.05
N GLU A 197 23.66 0.06 12.45
CA GLU A 197 22.84 1.27 12.36
C GLU A 197 21.63 1.05 11.49
N MET A 198 20.47 1.57 11.89
CA MET A 198 19.26 1.52 11.09
C MET A 198 19.28 2.60 10.02
N VAL A 199 18.53 2.38 8.93
CA VAL A 199 18.31 3.43 7.95
C VAL A 199 17.40 4.51 8.52
N GLU A 200 17.74 5.77 8.26
CA GLU A 200 16.88 6.91 8.54
C GLU A 200 16.21 7.36 7.24
N VAL A 201 14.88 7.42 7.23
CA VAL A 201 14.11 7.81 6.06
C VAL A 201 13.33 9.10 6.32
N GLY A 202 13.51 10.11 5.47
CA GLY A 202 12.78 11.37 5.51
C GLY A 202 11.48 11.30 4.70
N ALA A 203 10.58 10.37 5.03
CA ALA A 203 9.34 10.13 4.29
C ALA A 203 8.37 11.31 4.36
N ARG A 204 7.85 11.73 3.20
CA ARG A 204 6.92 12.87 3.05
C ARG A 204 5.82 12.54 2.05
N GLY A 205 4.74 13.32 2.04
CA GLY A 205 3.64 13.13 1.09
C GLY A 205 2.99 11.77 1.23
N PHE A 206 2.87 11.01 0.17
CA PHE A 206 2.33 9.64 0.15
C PHE A 206 3.15 8.66 1.00
N GLU A 207 4.46 8.89 1.10
CA GLU A 207 5.38 8.02 1.82
C GLU A 207 5.35 8.24 3.34
N ALA A 208 4.73 9.35 3.80
CA ALA A 208 4.65 9.65 5.23
C ALA A 208 3.83 8.59 5.98
N ALA A 209 4.30 8.21 7.17
CA ALA A 209 3.59 7.25 8.02
C ALA A 209 2.15 7.66 8.28
N ALA A 210 1.24 6.69 8.37
CA ALA A 210 -0.15 6.92 8.75
C ALA A 210 -0.25 7.48 10.18
N ASP A 211 -1.28 8.29 10.45
CA ASP A 211 -1.66 8.64 11.82
C ASP A 211 -2.53 7.52 12.42
N TRP A 212 -1.89 6.42 12.80
CA TRP A 212 -2.55 5.22 13.33
C TRP A 212 -3.45 5.51 14.53
N SER A 213 -3.10 6.51 15.33
CA SER A 213 -3.89 6.89 16.51
C SER A 213 -5.24 7.49 16.14
N SER A 214 -5.32 8.15 14.99
CA SER A 214 -6.52 8.81 14.49
C SER A 214 -7.20 8.05 13.34
N LEU A 215 -6.64 6.94 12.87
CA LEU A 215 -7.19 6.20 11.75
C LEU A 215 -8.37 5.32 12.18
N LYS A 216 -9.59 5.66 11.72
CA LYS A 216 -10.84 4.91 12.01
C LYS A 216 -11.62 4.53 10.75
N SER A 217 -11.18 5.00 9.59
CA SER A 217 -11.80 4.64 8.31
C SER A 217 -10.96 3.56 7.63
N PRO A 218 -11.56 2.40 7.33
CA PRO A 218 -10.88 1.33 6.59
C PRO A 218 -10.84 1.64 5.10
N GLU A 219 -9.93 1.00 4.37
CA GLU A 219 -9.96 0.95 2.92
C GLU A 219 -11.35 0.54 2.42
N ASN A 220 -11.83 1.19 1.37
CA ASN A 220 -13.13 0.92 0.77
C ASN A 220 -13.09 0.97 -0.75
N TYR A 221 -13.49 -0.14 -1.37
CA TYR A 221 -13.56 -0.27 -2.83
C TYR A 221 -14.89 0.24 -3.35
N LEU A 222 -14.88 0.79 -4.56
CA LEU A 222 -16.07 1.40 -5.16
C LEU A 222 -16.77 0.47 -6.16
N GLY A 223 -16.02 -0.43 -6.82
CA GLY A 223 -16.60 -1.46 -7.67
C GLY A 223 -17.40 -2.50 -6.89
N TYR A 224 -18.47 -3.03 -7.49
CA TYR A 224 -19.44 -3.87 -6.78
C TYR A 224 -18.86 -5.21 -6.24
N GLU A 225 -17.71 -5.64 -6.73
CA GLU A 225 -17.12 -6.91 -6.28
C GLU A 225 -16.65 -6.87 -4.82
N ARG A 226 -16.21 -5.68 -4.36
CA ARG A 226 -15.63 -5.49 -3.01
C ARG A 226 -16.22 -4.31 -2.25
N THR A 227 -17.20 -3.60 -2.80
CA THR A 227 -17.75 -2.40 -2.16
C THR A 227 -18.49 -2.71 -0.87
N GLU A 228 -18.37 -1.81 0.11
CA GLU A 228 -19.11 -1.84 1.36
C GLU A 228 -19.71 -0.45 1.63
N ASN A 229 -20.79 -0.40 2.42
CA ASN A 229 -21.37 0.84 2.97
C ASN A 229 -21.86 1.87 1.92
N PHE A 230 -22.22 1.42 0.72
CA PHE A 230 -22.86 2.27 -0.28
C PHE A 230 -24.23 2.75 0.21
N ALA A 231 -24.48 4.06 0.20
CA ALA A 231 -25.64 4.69 0.87
C ALA A 231 -26.54 5.51 -0.07
N SER A 232 -26.31 5.53 -1.38
CA SER A 232 -27.24 6.20 -2.29
C SER A 232 -28.60 5.52 -2.27
N PRO A 233 -29.70 6.28 -2.21
CA PRO A 233 -31.07 5.75 -2.20
C PRO A 233 -31.35 4.78 -3.35
N GLY A 234 -32.00 3.67 -3.03
CA GLY A 234 -32.33 2.60 -3.99
C GLY A 234 -31.17 1.66 -4.30
N GLY A 235 -30.01 1.79 -3.61
CA GLY A 235 -28.87 0.88 -3.72
C GLY A 235 -28.14 0.95 -5.06
N ALA A 236 -27.19 0.02 -5.28
CA ALA A 236 -26.39 -0.06 -6.50
C ALA A 236 -27.13 -0.75 -7.64
N VAL A 237 -27.05 -0.17 -8.85
CA VAL A 237 -27.45 -0.82 -10.10
C VAL A 237 -26.17 -1.19 -10.86
N LEU A 238 -25.95 -2.47 -11.10
CA LEU A 238 -24.69 -2.99 -11.61
C LEU A 238 -24.61 -2.93 -13.14
N ASN A 239 -23.46 -2.47 -13.65
CA ASN A 239 -23.09 -2.47 -15.07
C ASN A 239 -24.07 -1.72 -15.98
N LYS A 240 -24.83 -0.77 -15.44
CA LYS A 240 -25.76 0.08 -16.20
C LYS A 240 -25.71 1.51 -15.73
N PRO A 241 -25.81 2.49 -16.64
CA PRO A 241 -25.95 3.89 -16.26
C PRO A 241 -27.17 4.11 -15.38
N ARG A 242 -27.00 4.92 -14.34
CA ARG A 242 -28.07 5.34 -13.44
C ARG A 242 -27.81 6.72 -12.90
N LEU A 243 -28.85 7.53 -12.81
CA LEU A 243 -28.84 8.80 -12.09
C LEU A 243 -28.97 8.53 -10.59
N TYR A 244 -27.91 8.78 -9.83
CA TYR A 244 -27.85 8.63 -8.38
C TYR A 244 -28.09 9.98 -7.69
N THR A 245 -28.51 9.89 -6.43
CA THR A 245 -28.55 11.00 -5.47
C THR A 245 -27.85 10.60 -4.19
N ALA A 246 -27.17 11.54 -3.54
CA ALA A 246 -26.56 11.32 -2.25
C ALA A 246 -27.51 11.75 -1.13
N PRO A 247 -27.55 11.05 0.03
CA PRO A 247 -28.24 11.56 1.22
C PRO A 247 -27.51 12.81 1.74
N VAL A 248 -28.26 13.73 2.37
CA VAL A 248 -27.72 14.98 2.91
C VAL A 248 -26.61 14.72 3.94
N GLN A 249 -26.73 13.65 4.73
CA GLN A 249 -25.77 13.28 5.75
C GLN A 249 -25.44 11.78 5.68
N LEU A 250 -24.14 11.47 5.61
CA LEU A 250 -23.62 10.10 5.68
C LEU A 250 -23.21 9.75 7.10
N LYS A 251 -23.37 8.49 7.48
CA LYS A 251 -22.72 7.94 8.67
C LYS A 251 -21.23 7.68 8.37
N ARG A 252 -20.39 7.64 9.41
CA ARG A 252 -18.96 7.33 9.22
C ARG A 252 -18.77 6.03 8.44
N ASN A 253 -17.84 6.08 7.48
CA ASN A 253 -17.51 5.03 6.53
C ASN A 253 -18.60 4.72 5.48
N GLN A 254 -19.66 5.51 5.42
CA GLN A 254 -20.59 5.45 4.29
C GLN A 254 -20.13 6.34 3.14
N TRP A 255 -20.45 5.90 1.93
CA TRP A 255 -20.23 6.66 0.72
C TRP A 255 -21.44 6.63 -0.20
N ALA A 256 -21.56 7.62 -1.05
CA ALA A 256 -22.69 7.79 -1.97
C ALA A 256 -22.27 8.48 -3.26
N LEU A 257 -23.08 8.29 -4.29
CA LEU A 257 -22.96 8.95 -5.59
C LEU A 257 -24.07 9.97 -5.78
N SER A 258 -23.77 11.03 -6.52
CA SER A 258 -24.77 11.86 -7.18
C SER A 258 -24.34 12.12 -8.63
N GLY A 259 -25.32 12.20 -9.55
CA GLY A 259 -25.06 12.28 -10.99
C GLY A 259 -25.23 10.95 -11.71
N ASP A 260 -24.84 10.92 -12.99
CA ASP A 260 -25.01 9.77 -13.87
C ASP A 260 -23.79 8.87 -13.85
N TRP A 261 -23.89 7.73 -13.16
CA TRP A 261 -22.78 6.78 -12.94
C TRP A 261 -23.12 5.37 -13.36
N THR A 262 -22.09 4.63 -13.79
CA THR A 262 -22.14 3.17 -13.96
C THR A 262 -21.28 2.53 -12.87
N ILE A 263 -21.86 1.63 -12.06
CA ILE A 263 -21.11 0.84 -11.07
C ILE A 263 -20.69 -0.47 -11.73
N GLY A 264 -19.40 -0.56 -12.06
CA GLY A 264 -18.77 -1.74 -12.64
C GLY A 264 -18.17 -2.68 -11.58
N ARG A 265 -17.53 -3.76 -12.04
CA ARG A 265 -16.98 -4.81 -11.18
C ARG A 265 -15.88 -4.28 -10.25
N GLN A 266 -14.89 -3.55 -10.79
CA GLN A 266 -13.74 -3.04 -10.05
C GLN A 266 -13.79 -1.53 -9.81
N ALA A 267 -14.54 -0.80 -10.62
CA ALA A 267 -14.60 0.67 -10.61
C ALA A 267 -16.01 1.18 -10.80
N ILE A 268 -16.21 2.44 -10.48
CA ILE A 268 -17.35 3.25 -10.92
C ILE A 268 -16.89 4.19 -12.02
N VAL A 269 -17.76 4.45 -13.01
CA VAL A 269 -17.48 5.31 -14.17
C VAL A 269 -18.48 6.44 -14.22
N LEU A 270 -18.00 7.68 -14.34
CA LEU A 270 -18.85 8.85 -14.53
C LEU A 270 -19.26 9.01 -16.00
N ASN A 271 -20.56 8.93 -16.27
CA ASN A 271 -21.07 9.01 -17.63
C ASN A 271 -21.25 10.46 -18.12
N LYS A 272 -21.60 11.39 -17.22
CA LYS A 272 -21.82 12.82 -17.53
C LYS A 272 -21.14 13.70 -16.50
N SER A 273 -20.64 14.87 -16.93
CA SER A 273 -19.99 15.85 -16.05
C SER A 273 -20.90 16.30 -14.89
N GLY A 274 -20.30 16.81 -13.82
CA GLY A 274 -20.99 17.29 -12.62
C GLY A 274 -21.38 16.18 -11.63
N GLY A 275 -20.91 14.93 -11.86
CA GLY A 275 -21.12 13.85 -10.90
C GLY A 275 -20.22 13.98 -9.69
N ARG A 276 -20.69 13.47 -8.54
CA ARG A 276 -19.98 13.55 -7.26
C ARG A 276 -19.90 12.19 -6.59
N ILE A 277 -18.80 12.03 -5.82
CA ILE A 277 -18.64 10.97 -4.82
C ILE A 277 -18.57 11.66 -3.47
N ALA A 278 -19.42 11.27 -2.53
CA ALA A 278 -19.37 11.71 -1.14
C ALA A 278 -18.92 10.56 -0.25
N TYR A 279 -18.09 10.85 0.77
CA TYR A 279 -17.60 9.88 1.76
C TYR A 279 -17.50 10.54 3.14
N ARG A 280 -18.04 9.92 4.19
CA ARG A 280 -17.80 10.40 5.56
C ARG A 280 -16.72 9.56 6.21
N PHE A 281 -15.61 10.21 6.60
CA PHE A 281 -14.41 9.53 7.07
C PHE A 281 -13.84 10.12 8.37
N HIS A 282 -12.94 9.35 9.00
CA HIS A 282 -12.14 9.78 10.13
C HIS A 282 -10.70 9.27 9.97
N ALA A 283 -9.85 10.11 9.43
CA ALA A 283 -8.42 9.88 9.25
C ALA A 283 -7.72 11.21 8.97
N ARG A 284 -6.40 11.28 9.14
CA ARG A 284 -5.62 12.45 8.72
C ARG A 284 -5.63 12.60 7.20
N ASP A 285 -5.35 11.51 6.50
CA ASP A 285 -5.25 11.49 5.04
C ASP A 285 -6.42 10.74 4.41
N LEU A 286 -6.90 11.25 3.27
CA LEU A 286 -7.80 10.54 2.37
C LEU A 286 -7.18 10.53 0.98
N HIS A 287 -7.10 9.33 0.43
CA HIS A 287 -6.64 9.06 -0.93
C HIS A 287 -7.73 8.40 -1.74
N LEU A 288 -7.70 8.61 -3.05
CA LEU A 288 -8.57 7.95 -4.00
C LEU A 288 -7.74 7.41 -5.16
N VAL A 289 -7.88 6.12 -5.44
CA VAL A 289 -7.38 5.53 -6.69
C VAL A 289 -8.39 5.85 -7.77
N MET A 290 -7.98 6.67 -8.73
CA MET A 290 -8.84 7.13 -9.84
C MET A 290 -8.01 7.50 -11.06
N GLY A 291 -8.67 7.74 -12.17
CA GLY A 291 -8.06 8.28 -13.39
C GLY A 291 -9.05 8.35 -14.53
N PRO A 292 -8.66 8.91 -15.68
CA PRO A 292 -9.50 8.90 -16.86
C PRO A 292 -9.69 7.46 -17.36
N ALA A 293 -10.91 7.12 -17.77
CA ALA A 293 -11.24 5.83 -18.38
C ALA A 293 -10.53 5.66 -19.74
N GLU A 294 -10.36 6.76 -20.46
CA GLU A 294 -9.70 6.79 -21.76
C GLU A 294 -8.31 7.40 -21.64
N ARG A 295 -7.31 6.66 -22.10
CA ARG A 295 -5.89 7.05 -22.03
C ARG A 295 -5.62 8.32 -22.84
N GLY A 296 -4.83 9.22 -22.26
CA GLY A 296 -4.46 10.50 -22.91
C GLY A 296 -5.50 11.60 -22.75
N THR A 297 -6.58 11.33 -22.04
CA THR A 297 -7.55 12.35 -21.63
C THR A 297 -7.26 12.88 -20.23
N SER A 298 -7.97 13.91 -19.83
CA SER A 298 -7.88 14.47 -18.47
C SER A 298 -9.26 14.79 -17.94
N VAL A 299 -9.43 14.69 -16.62
CA VAL A 299 -10.68 15.01 -15.92
C VAL A 299 -10.38 15.99 -14.80
N ARG A 300 -10.97 17.17 -14.84
CA ARG A 300 -10.88 18.18 -13.77
C ARG A 300 -11.85 17.84 -12.66
N PHE A 301 -11.43 18.12 -11.44
CA PHE A 301 -12.26 17.89 -10.27
C PHE A 301 -12.10 19.00 -9.23
N ARG A 302 -13.07 19.08 -8.32
CA ARG A 302 -13.06 19.94 -7.13
C ARG A 302 -13.32 19.10 -5.89
N VAL A 303 -12.56 19.37 -4.83
CA VAL A 303 -12.67 18.72 -3.53
C VAL A 303 -13.30 19.64 -2.52
N LEU A 304 -14.33 19.17 -1.84
CA LEU A 304 -15.02 19.84 -0.76
C LEU A 304 -14.91 19.03 0.54
N VAL A 305 -14.85 19.73 1.66
CA VAL A 305 -14.94 19.17 3.01
C VAL A 305 -16.04 19.90 3.74
N ASP A 306 -17.02 19.18 4.25
CA ASP A 306 -18.23 19.73 4.89
C ASP A 306 -18.87 20.85 4.07
N GLY A 307 -18.92 20.65 2.73
CA GLY A 307 -19.51 21.57 1.76
C GLY A 307 -18.67 22.81 1.40
N GLN A 308 -17.45 22.93 1.92
CA GLN A 308 -16.53 24.04 1.62
C GLN A 308 -15.31 23.54 0.86
N PRO A 309 -14.67 24.35 -0.02
CA PRO A 309 -13.42 23.97 -0.66
C PRO A 309 -12.35 23.51 0.33
N ALA A 310 -11.66 22.42 0.03
CA ALA A 310 -10.69 21.77 0.92
C ALA A 310 -9.35 22.54 1.05
N VAL A 311 -9.38 23.86 1.22
CA VAL A 311 -8.18 24.72 1.18
C VAL A 311 -7.19 24.39 2.30
N ALA A 312 -7.66 24.34 3.56
CA ALA A 312 -6.83 24.09 4.73
C ALA A 312 -6.46 22.61 4.89
N ALA A 313 -7.29 21.71 4.39
CA ALA A 313 -7.12 20.26 4.48
C ALA A 313 -6.71 19.63 3.15
N ARG A 314 -6.21 20.40 2.18
CA ARG A 314 -5.86 19.88 0.87
C ARG A 314 -4.72 18.89 0.91
N GLY A 315 -4.84 17.84 0.12
CA GLY A 315 -3.77 16.90 -0.19
C GLY A 315 -2.81 17.42 -1.27
N LEU A 316 -1.86 16.60 -1.68
CA LEU A 316 -0.83 16.97 -2.68
C LEU A 316 -1.41 17.20 -4.08
N ASP A 317 -2.51 16.54 -4.42
CA ASP A 317 -3.13 16.59 -5.75
C ASP A 317 -4.26 17.61 -5.83
N VAL A 318 -4.35 18.52 -4.86
CA VAL A 318 -5.38 19.56 -4.77
C VAL A 318 -4.71 20.92 -4.60
N ASP A 319 -5.09 21.87 -5.42
CA ASP A 319 -4.54 23.24 -5.40
C ASP A 319 -5.14 24.11 -4.27
N VAL A 320 -4.71 25.35 -4.18
CA VAL A 320 -5.16 26.33 -3.18
C VAL A 320 -6.63 26.73 -3.31
N ARG A 321 -7.30 26.35 -4.40
CA ARG A 321 -8.73 26.58 -4.64
C ARG A 321 -9.59 25.36 -4.36
N GLY A 322 -8.95 24.23 -3.98
CA GLY A 322 -9.62 22.94 -3.82
C GLY A 322 -9.83 22.20 -5.13
N GLU A 323 -9.09 22.55 -6.20
CA GLU A 323 -9.24 21.96 -7.52
C GLU A 323 -8.04 21.07 -7.89
N GLY A 324 -8.26 20.14 -8.83
CA GLY A 324 -7.22 19.27 -9.34
C GLY A 324 -7.59 18.71 -10.72
N THR A 325 -6.67 17.99 -11.31
CA THR A 325 -6.85 17.30 -12.61
C THR A 325 -6.25 15.91 -12.53
N THR A 326 -7.02 14.90 -12.95
CA THR A 326 -6.48 13.56 -13.15
C THR A 326 -6.18 13.34 -14.62
N THR A 327 -4.97 12.84 -14.89
CA THR A 327 -4.46 12.53 -16.25
C THR A 327 -4.10 11.07 -16.38
N GLU A 328 -4.03 10.35 -15.27
CA GLU A 328 -3.57 8.96 -15.20
C GLU A 328 -4.27 8.19 -14.10
N GLN A 329 -4.43 6.88 -14.28
CA GLN A 329 -4.94 5.99 -13.26
C GLN A 329 -3.85 5.71 -12.22
N ARG A 330 -3.97 6.35 -11.05
CA ARG A 330 -3.04 6.26 -9.91
C ARG A 330 -3.72 6.60 -8.59
N LEU A 331 -2.98 6.53 -7.51
CA LEU A 331 -3.41 7.06 -6.21
C LEU A 331 -3.26 8.59 -6.20
N TYR A 332 -4.31 9.28 -5.74
CA TYR A 332 -4.34 10.73 -5.52
C TYR A 332 -4.52 11.01 -4.03
N GLN A 333 -3.69 11.88 -3.46
CA GLN A 333 -3.89 12.40 -2.11
C GLN A 333 -4.75 13.65 -2.15
N LEU A 334 -6.00 13.50 -1.76
CA LEU A 334 -7.01 14.56 -1.88
C LEU A 334 -7.13 15.38 -0.59
N ILE A 335 -6.98 14.73 0.56
CA ILE A 335 -7.06 15.37 1.88
C ILE A 335 -5.82 15.04 2.71
N ARG A 336 -5.37 16.05 3.46
CA ARG A 336 -4.53 15.93 4.66
C ARG A 336 -5.03 16.89 5.71
N GLN A 337 -5.78 16.38 6.69
CA GLN A 337 -6.34 17.19 7.76
C GLN A 337 -5.25 17.77 8.67
N PRO A 338 -5.34 19.07 9.04
CA PRO A 338 -4.60 19.58 10.19
C PRO A 338 -5.18 19.00 11.50
N LYS A 339 -4.39 18.96 12.58
CA LYS A 339 -4.90 18.55 13.88
C LYS A 339 -5.81 19.63 14.50
N PRO A 340 -6.84 19.27 15.25
CA PRO A 340 -7.26 17.89 15.61
C PRO A 340 -7.96 17.16 14.46
N ILE A 341 -7.75 15.83 14.35
CA ILE A 341 -8.41 14.99 13.36
C ILE A 341 -9.86 14.73 13.81
N THR A 342 -10.81 15.01 12.92
CA THR A 342 -12.25 14.89 13.19
C THR A 342 -12.98 14.12 12.09
N ASP A 343 -14.22 13.70 12.36
CA ASP A 343 -15.11 13.17 11.33
C ASP A 343 -15.44 14.27 10.33
N GLN A 344 -15.20 14.05 9.05
CA GLN A 344 -15.54 15.00 7.98
C GLN A 344 -16.33 14.33 6.86
N GLN A 345 -17.15 15.10 6.18
CA GLN A 345 -17.79 14.69 4.94
C GLN A 345 -16.95 15.22 3.77
N PHE A 346 -16.26 14.33 3.11
CA PHE A 346 -15.54 14.59 1.88
C PHE A 346 -16.48 14.50 0.70
N GLU A 347 -16.32 15.38 -0.27
CA GLU A 347 -16.96 15.32 -1.58
C GLU A 347 -15.94 15.65 -2.67
N ILE A 348 -15.97 14.88 -3.76
CA ILE A 348 -15.27 15.21 -5.00
C ILE A 348 -16.28 15.36 -6.10
N GLU A 349 -16.29 16.54 -6.76
CA GLU A 349 -17.09 16.85 -7.92
C GLU A 349 -16.22 16.81 -9.17
N PHE A 350 -16.62 16.01 -10.16
CA PHE A 350 -15.92 15.93 -11.43
C PHE A 350 -16.55 16.88 -12.45
N LEU A 351 -15.74 17.82 -12.94
CA LEU A 351 -16.19 18.87 -13.86
C LEU A 351 -16.29 18.34 -15.29
N ASP A 352 -15.60 17.27 -15.60
CA ASP A 352 -15.62 16.58 -16.89
C ASP A 352 -16.10 15.12 -16.69
N SER A 353 -16.62 14.48 -17.73
CA SER A 353 -17.05 13.06 -17.72
C SER A 353 -15.86 12.10 -17.92
N GLY A 354 -16.10 10.80 -17.76
CA GLY A 354 -15.14 9.75 -18.13
C GLY A 354 -14.06 9.48 -17.09
N VAL A 355 -14.26 9.86 -15.81
CA VAL A 355 -13.41 9.36 -14.73
C VAL A 355 -13.82 7.95 -14.34
N GLU A 356 -12.83 7.11 -14.04
CA GLU A 356 -12.96 5.87 -13.28
C GLU A 356 -12.42 6.07 -11.87
N ALA A 357 -13.17 5.60 -10.86
CA ALA A 357 -12.73 5.59 -9.48
C ALA A 357 -12.84 4.17 -8.89
N PHE A 358 -11.81 3.75 -8.15
CA PHE A 358 -11.59 2.36 -7.77
C PHE A 358 -11.67 2.11 -6.27
N ALA A 359 -10.92 2.85 -5.46
CA ALA A 359 -10.85 2.63 -4.02
C ALA A 359 -10.44 3.89 -3.26
N PHE A 360 -11.04 4.09 -2.10
CA PHE A 360 -10.56 5.00 -1.07
C PHE A 360 -9.60 4.30 -0.13
N THR A 361 -8.50 4.98 0.23
CA THR A 361 -7.57 4.58 1.28
C THR A 361 -7.30 5.73 2.23
N PHE A 362 -6.90 5.43 3.44
CA PHE A 362 -6.77 6.42 4.51
C PHE A 362 -5.44 6.27 5.26
N GLY A 363 -5.05 7.35 6.03
CA GLY A 363 -3.82 7.33 6.81
C GLY A 363 -3.64 8.40 7.86
#